data_f2a268bdedee5ec1235b372dfaf9e31a
#
_entry.id   f2a268bdedee5ec1235b372dfaf9e31a
#
_cell.length_a   1.000
_cell.length_b   1.000
_cell.length_c   1.000
_cell.angle_alpha   90.00
_cell.angle_beta   90.00
_cell.angle_gamma   90.00
#
_symmetry.space_group_name_H-M   'P 1'
#
loop_
_entity.id
_entity.type
_entity.pdbx_description
1 polymer ?
#
loop_
_entity_poly.entity_id
_entity_poly.type
_entity_poly.pdbx_seq_one_letter_code
_entity_poly.pdbx_strand_id
1 'polypeptide(L)'
;ASDVYKRQTQQWLPEIGLSKKAWDVHAVYVPEAHIDLEAEAARLNKVMDEVGNVTIFLSEGAGLDAIIEEMEKDGQEVPRDPFGHVKLDKVNPGAWFGKQFADKLGAEKVMVQKSGYFSRSAASNEADLELIGRCTDLAVDCALAGKTGVIGQDEENGDTLTNIAFDRIKGGKPFDTTQPWFTAMLSEIGQA
;
A
#
# COMPACT_ATOMS: atom_id res chain seq x y z
N ALA A 1 -11.48 5.93 2.48
CA ALA A 1 -10.42 5.42 3.38
C ALA A 1 -9.18 4.95 2.60
N SER A 2 -9.34 4.30 1.43
CA SER A 2 -8.19 3.83 0.62
C SER A 2 -7.36 4.97 0.02
N ASP A 3 -7.98 6.07 -0.39
CA ASP A 3 -7.28 7.15 -1.11
C ASP A 3 -6.48 8.08 -0.19
N VAL A 4 -6.95 8.33 1.03
CA VAL A 4 -6.16 9.00 2.07
C VAL A 4 -4.93 8.17 2.42
N TYR A 5 -5.07 6.85 2.48
CA TYR A 5 -3.98 5.93 2.76
C TYR A 5 -2.94 5.89 1.61
N LYS A 6 -3.38 5.92 0.35
CA LYS A 6 -2.51 5.98 -0.82
C LYS A 6 -1.72 7.28 -0.88
N ARG A 7 -2.34 8.43 -0.60
CA ARG A 7 -1.65 9.73 -0.56
C ARG A 7 -0.67 9.86 0.61
N GLN A 8 -1.04 9.40 1.78
CA GLN A 8 -0.11 9.39 2.92
C GLN A 8 1.11 8.53 2.61
N THR A 9 0.93 7.38 1.97
CA THR A 9 2.06 6.56 1.52
C THR A 9 2.86 7.27 0.42
N GLN A 10 2.21 7.95 -0.52
CA GLN A 10 2.88 8.69 -1.60
C GLN A 10 3.68 9.91 -1.10
N GLN A 11 3.19 10.62 -0.08
CA GLN A 11 3.88 11.75 0.53
C GLN A 11 4.92 11.31 1.55
N TRP A 12 4.67 10.24 2.27
CA TRP A 12 5.56 9.72 3.31
C TRP A 12 6.81 9.05 2.75
N LEU A 13 6.71 8.34 1.64
CA LEU A 13 7.86 7.63 1.07
C LEU A 13 9.05 8.55 0.76
N PRO A 14 8.87 9.76 0.18
CA PRO A 14 9.96 10.72 0.01
C PRO A 14 10.31 11.49 1.27
N GLU A 15 9.33 11.86 2.10
CA GLU A 15 9.55 12.73 3.28
C GLU A 15 10.19 12.01 4.46
N ILE A 16 9.86 10.74 4.69
CA ILE A 16 10.50 9.92 5.72
C ILE A 16 11.79 9.24 5.23
N GLY A 17 12.19 9.55 3.99
CA GLY A 17 13.42 9.00 3.42
C GLY A 17 13.43 7.48 3.45
N LEU A 18 12.41 6.82 2.86
CA LEU A 18 12.47 5.41 2.50
C LEU A 18 13.53 5.22 1.40
N SER A 19 14.65 5.90 1.55
CA SER A 19 15.85 5.57 0.82
C SER A 19 16.40 4.28 1.41
N LYS A 20 17.06 3.49 0.59
CA LYS A 20 17.90 2.36 1.02
C LYS A 20 18.73 2.71 2.27
N LYS A 21 19.13 3.97 2.38
CA LYS A 21 19.98 4.52 3.43
C LYS A 21 19.30 4.73 4.78
N ALA A 22 17.97 4.99 4.81
CA ALA A 22 17.25 5.28 6.04
C ALA A 22 16.60 4.04 6.67
N TRP A 23 16.18 3.06 5.86
CA TRP A 23 15.37 1.93 6.32
C TRP A 23 15.87 0.57 5.86
N ASP A 24 17.01 0.50 5.17
CA ASP A 24 17.50 -0.73 4.53
C ASP A 24 16.40 -1.44 3.73
N VAL A 25 15.65 -0.69 2.92
CA VAL A 25 14.60 -1.24 2.07
C VAL A 25 15.25 -1.95 0.89
N HIS A 26 14.84 -3.20 0.65
CA HIS A 26 15.40 -4.01 -0.43
C HIS A 26 14.37 -4.38 -1.49
N ALA A 27 13.07 -4.33 -1.14
CA ALA A 27 12.00 -4.49 -2.12
C ALA A 27 10.73 -3.73 -1.69
N VAL A 28 9.97 -3.24 -2.68
CA VAL A 28 8.65 -2.62 -2.49
C VAL A 28 7.68 -3.24 -3.49
N TYR A 29 6.62 -3.87 -3.01
CA TYR A 29 5.60 -4.49 -3.85
C TYR A 29 4.26 -3.80 -3.70
N VAL A 30 3.64 -3.49 -4.83
CA VAL A 30 2.33 -2.84 -4.94
C VAL A 30 1.39 -3.70 -5.78
N PRO A 31 0.06 -3.59 -5.58
CA PRO A 31 -0.92 -4.41 -6.31
C PRO A 31 -0.89 -4.21 -7.82
N GLU A 32 -0.47 -3.01 -8.27
CA GLU A 32 -0.46 -2.60 -9.67
C GLU A 32 0.76 -3.10 -10.45
N ALA A 33 1.75 -3.70 -9.77
CA ALA A 33 2.94 -4.25 -10.39
C ALA A 33 2.95 -5.78 -10.34
N HIS A 34 3.27 -6.40 -11.47
CA HIS A 34 3.53 -7.84 -11.51
C HIS A 34 4.83 -8.16 -10.76
N ILE A 35 4.82 -9.24 -9.98
CA ILE A 35 5.97 -9.69 -9.19
C ILE A 35 6.43 -11.04 -9.72
N ASP A 36 7.58 -11.08 -10.36
CA ASP A 36 8.26 -12.32 -10.70
C ASP A 36 9.04 -12.82 -9.47
N LEU A 37 8.46 -13.78 -8.75
CA LEU A 37 9.03 -14.31 -7.51
C LEU A 37 10.41 -14.94 -7.69
N GLU A 38 10.69 -15.57 -8.84
CA GLU A 38 11.98 -16.22 -9.09
C GLU A 38 13.07 -15.16 -9.36
N ALA A 39 12.76 -14.18 -10.21
CA ALA A 39 13.68 -13.08 -10.48
C ALA A 39 13.97 -12.26 -9.22
N GLU A 40 12.93 -11.96 -8.44
CA GLU A 40 13.07 -11.24 -7.18
C GLU A 40 13.85 -12.05 -6.13
N ALA A 41 13.60 -13.34 -6.01
CA ALA A 41 14.38 -14.19 -5.12
C ALA A 41 15.86 -14.23 -5.50
N ALA A 42 16.16 -14.33 -6.79
CA ALA A 42 17.54 -14.32 -7.28
C ALA A 42 18.25 -12.97 -6.98
N ARG A 43 17.51 -11.85 -7.09
CA ARG A 43 18.02 -10.52 -6.74
C ARG A 43 18.22 -10.38 -5.22
N LEU A 44 17.22 -10.77 -4.42
CA LEU A 44 17.24 -10.66 -2.97
C LEU A 44 18.25 -11.62 -2.30
N ASN A 45 18.56 -12.76 -2.93
CA ASN A 45 19.66 -13.63 -2.46
C ASN A 45 20.99 -12.91 -2.45
N LYS A 46 21.28 -12.09 -3.46
CA LYS A 46 22.51 -11.29 -3.47
C LYS A 46 22.54 -10.28 -2.31
N VAL A 47 21.39 -9.67 -2.02
CA VAL A 47 21.26 -8.79 -0.86
C VAL A 47 21.45 -9.55 0.44
N MET A 48 20.86 -10.74 0.56
CA MET A 48 21.02 -11.59 1.75
C MET A 48 22.49 -11.97 1.97
N ASP A 49 23.22 -12.31 0.91
CA ASP A 49 24.65 -12.65 0.96
C ASP A 49 25.52 -11.45 1.37
N GLU A 50 25.14 -10.24 0.93
CA GLU A 50 25.92 -9.02 1.19
C GLU A 50 25.63 -8.42 2.56
N VAL A 51 24.37 -8.41 2.99
CA VAL A 51 23.89 -7.64 4.16
C VAL A 51 23.43 -8.54 5.30
N GLY A 52 23.09 -9.80 5.03
CA GLY A 52 22.62 -10.78 6.01
C GLY A 52 21.15 -10.63 6.40
N ASN A 53 20.41 -9.73 5.76
CA ASN A 53 18.97 -9.57 5.95
C ASN A 53 18.29 -8.99 4.72
N VAL A 54 16.97 -9.20 4.60
CA VAL A 54 16.15 -8.61 3.55
C VAL A 54 14.91 -7.95 4.17
N THR A 55 14.69 -6.69 3.82
CA THR A 55 13.50 -5.92 4.24
C THR A 55 12.62 -5.64 3.04
N ILE A 56 11.37 -6.11 3.11
CA ILE A 56 10.37 -5.96 2.05
C ILE A 56 9.20 -5.14 2.57
N PHE A 57 8.86 -4.07 1.85
CA PHE A 57 7.63 -3.33 2.06
C PHE A 57 6.56 -3.84 1.10
N LEU A 58 5.47 -4.32 1.69
CA LEU A 58 4.38 -4.94 0.96
C LEU A 58 3.10 -4.14 1.14
N SER A 59 2.55 -3.63 0.05
CA SER A 59 1.22 -3.03 0.07
C SER A 59 0.15 -4.11 0.22
N GLU A 60 -0.92 -3.79 0.94
CA GLU A 60 -2.07 -4.68 1.06
C GLU A 60 -2.67 -4.96 -0.33
N GLY A 61 -2.74 -6.21 -0.71
CA GLY A 61 -3.20 -6.63 -2.05
C GLY A 61 -2.10 -6.89 -3.08
N ALA A 62 -0.83 -6.56 -2.79
CA ALA A 62 0.26 -6.93 -3.69
C ALA A 62 0.35 -8.46 -3.85
N GLY A 63 0.58 -8.92 -5.09
CA GLY A 63 0.69 -10.33 -5.43
C GLY A 63 -0.59 -11.15 -5.23
N LEU A 64 -1.74 -10.50 -5.11
CA LEU A 64 -3.02 -11.16 -4.84
C LEU A 64 -3.38 -12.20 -5.88
N ASP A 65 -3.09 -11.93 -7.15
CA ASP A 65 -3.38 -12.86 -8.26
C ASP A 65 -2.60 -14.17 -8.09
N ALA A 66 -1.32 -14.10 -7.75
CA ALA A 66 -0.49 -15.28 -7.52
C ALA A 66 -0.96 -16.09 -6.29
N ILE A 67 -1.42 -15.39 -5.25
CA ILE A 67 -1.97 -16.04 -4.04
C ILE A 67 -3.28 -16.77 -4.38
N ILE A 68 -4.16 -16.14 -5.14
CA ILE A 68 -5.44 -16.73 -5.59
C ILE A 68 -5.16 -17.98 -6.43
N GLU A 69 -4.25 -17.87 -7.40
CA GLU A 69 -3.87 -18.99 -8.27
C GLU A 69 -3.33 -20.19 -7.47
N GLU A 70 -2.48 -19.93 -6.46
CA GLU A 70 -1.98 -20.99 -5.57
C GLU A 70 -3.11 -21.61 -4.74
N MET A 71 -4.01 -20.80 -4.16
CA MET A 71 -5.15 -21.30 -3.40
C MET A 71 -6.07 -22.17 -4.25
N GLU A 72 -6.40 -21.74 -5.47
CA GLU A 72 -7.25 -22.48 -6.41
C GLU A 72 -6.60 -23.79 -6.84
N LYS A 73 -5.29 -23.79 -7.10
CA LYS A 73 -4.51 -24.98 -7.43
C LYS A 73 -4.51 -26.00 -6.30
N ASP A 74 -4.46 -25.52 -5.06
CA ASP A 74 -4.51 -26.34 -3.86
C ASP A 74 -5.95 -26.75 -3.48
N GLY A 75 -6.96 -26.37 -4.28
CA GLY A 75 -8.37 -26.67 -4.02
C GLY A 75 -8.95 -25.92 -2.84
N GLN A 76 -8.34 -24.80 -2.44
CA GLN A 76 -8.82 -23.95 -1.36
C GLN A 76 -9.85 -22.95 -1.88
N GLU A 77 -10.84 -22.62 -1.06
CA GLU A 77 -11.81 -21.59 -1.38
C GLU A 77 -11.22 -20.20 -1.12
N VAL A 78 -11.29 -19.32 -2.13
CA VAL A 78 -10.85 -17.91 -2.00
C VAL A 78 -11.91 -17.13 -1.23
N PRO A 79 -11.62 -16.63 -0.02
CA PRO A 79 -12.61 -15.93 0.80
C PRO A 79 -12.97 -14.58 0.17
N ARG A 80 -14.28 -14.37 -0.07
CA ARG A 80 -14.80 -13.13 -0.67
C ARG A 80 -15.84 -12.48 0.23
N ASP A 81 -15.95 -11.16 0.10
CA ASP A 81 -17.02 -10.40 0.74
C ASP A 81 -18.36 -10.54 -0.03
N PRO A 82 -19.49 -10.02 0.48
CA PRO A 82 -20.77 -10.06 -0.21
C PRO A 82 -20.79 -9.35 -1.58
N PHE A 83 -19.78 -8.51 -1.87
CA PHE A 83 -19.62 -7.79 -3.13
C PHE A 83 -18.69 -8.49 -4.11
N GLY A 84 -18.11 -9.64 -3.71
CA GLY A 84 -17.21 -10.44 -4.53
C GLY A 84 -15.71 -10.06 -4.40
N HIS A 85 -15.35 -9.08 -3.59
CA HIS A 85 -13.95 -8.74 -3.35
C HIS A 85 -13.26 -9.74 -2.43
N VAL A 86 -12.00 -10.03 -2.71
CA VAL A 86 -11.19 -10.93 -1.87
C VAL A 86 -10.96 -10.30 -0.50
N LYS A 87 -11.19 -11.08 0.55
CA LYS A 87 -10.91 -10.67 1.94
C LYS A 87 -9.42 -10.74 2.23
N LEU A 88 -8.71 -9.63 2.05
CA LEU A 88 -7.24 -9.56 2.22
C LEU A 88 -6.77 -9.94 3.62
N ASP A 89 -7.58 -9.68 4.66
CA ASP A 89 -7.29 -10.11 6.03
C ASP A 89 -7.24 -11.63 6.20
N LYS A 90 -7.99 -12.36 5.37
CA LYS A 90 -8.03 -13.83 5.37
C LYS A 90 -6.93 -14.45 4.52
N VAL A 91 -6.57 -13.80 3.42
CA VAL A 91 -5.51 -14.27 2.50
C VAL A 91 -4.11 -14.03 3.08
N ASN A 92 -3.96 -13.01 3.92
CA ASN A 92 -2.72 -12.60 4.59
C ASN A 92 -1.48 -12.56 3.66
N PRO A 93 -1.41 -11.62 2.71
CA PRO A 93 -0.32 -11.53 1.73
C PRO A 93 1.07 -11.49 2.38
N GLY A 94 1.20 -10.79 3.52
CA GLY A 94 2.47 -10.72 4.24
C GLY A 94 3.00 -12.07 4.70
N ALA A 95 2.13 -12.95 5.19
CA ALA A 95 2.53 -14.29 5.60
C ALA A 95 2.87 -15.17 4.38
N TRP A 96 2.12 -15.02 3.30
CA TRP A 96 2.38 -15.74 2.06
C TRP A 96 3.74 -15.38 1.45
N PHE A 97 4.02 -14.09 1.26
CA PHE A 97 5.34 -13.64 0.78
C PHE A 97 6.46 -14.03 1.72
N GLY A 98 6.23 -13.92 3.04
CA GLY A 98 7.19 -14.36 4.03
C GLY A 98 7.58 -15.82 3.85
N LYS A 99 6.61 -16.71 3.61
CA LYS A 99 6.86 -18.13 3.33
C LYS A 99 7.59 -18.32 2.01
N GLN A 100 7.11 -17.70 0.92
CA GLN A 100 7.73 -17.83 -0.41
C GLN A 100 9.20 -17.43 -0.41
N PHE A 101 9.52 -16.27 0.20
CA PHE A 101 10.90 -15.79 0.26
C PHE A 101 11.76 -16.51 1.31
N ALA A 102 11.19 -16.98 2.44
CA ALA A 102 11.95 -17.74 3.42
C ALA A 102 12.61 -18.96 2.79
N ASP A 103 11.84 -19.74 2.06
CA ASP A 103 12.32 -20.97 1.41
C ASP A 103 13.35 -20.66 0.31
N LYS A 104 13.11 -19.62 -0.50
CA LYS A 104 13.97 -19.25 -1.62
C LYS A 104 15.27 -18.56 -1.18
N LEU A 105 15.24 -17.80 -0.08
CA LEU A 105 16.40 -17.08 0.45
C LEU A 105 17.16 -17.85 1.54
N GLY A 106 16.69 -19.02 1.93
CA GLY A 106 17.28 -19.78 3.04
C GLY A 106 17.24 -19.01 4.37
N ALA A 107 16.20 -18.20 4.59
CA ALA A 107 16.11 -17.35 5.76
C ALA A 107 15.85 -18.16 7.03
N GLU A 108 16.70 -17.99 8.06
CA GLU A 108 16.54 -18.65 9.35
C GLU A 108 15.32 -18.11 10.13
N LYS A 109 14.95 -16.85 9.89
CA LYS A 109 13.86 -16.17 10.58
C LYS A 109 13.10 -15.22 9.67
N VAL A 110 11.78 -15.28 9.74
CA VAL A 110 10.89 -14.34 9.07
C VAL A 110 10.08 -13.58 10.12
N MET A 111 9.98 -12.26 9.92
CA MET A 111 9.11 -11.39 10.72
C MET A 111 8.13 -10.68 9.80
N VAL A 112 6.84 -10.86 10.06
CA VAL A 112 5.77 -10.16 9.34
C VAL A 112 5.14 -9.13 10.28
N GLN A 113 5.23 -7.85 9.91
CA GLN A 113 4.72 -6.76 10.70
C GLN A 113 3.63 -6.00 9.94
N LYS A 114 2.47 -5.82 10.56
CA LYS A 114 1.38 -5.02 10.00
C LYS A 114 1.43 -3.61 10.61
N SER A 115 2.07 -2.68 9.91
CA SER A 115 2.28 -1.30 10.39
C SER A 115 1.00 -0.45 10.42
N GLY A 116 -0.03 -0.81 9.67
CA GLY A 116 -1.26 -0.02 9.55
C GLY A 116 -1.97 0.28 10.86
N TYR A 117 -1.95 -0.63 11.83
CA TYR A 117 -2.54 -0.39 13.15
C TYR A 117 -1.75 0.65 13.95
N PHE A 118 -0.43 0.60 13.90
CA PHE A 118 0.43 1.58 14.56
C PHE A 118 0.23 2.97 13.97
N SER A 119 0.23 3.08 12.63
CA SER A 119 0.01 4.35 11.93
C SER A 119 -1.36 4.96 12.23
N ARG A 120 -2.42 4.14 12.30
CA ARG A 120 -3.78 4.60 12.61
C ARG A 120 -3.99 4.95 14.09
N SER A 121 -3.16 4.41 14.97
CA SER A 121 -3.24 4.65 16.42
C SER A 121 -2.30 5.76 16.89
N ALA A 122 -1.45 6.27 16.01
CA ALA A 122 -0.58 7.39 16.32
C ALA A 122 -1.40 8.66 16.55
N ALA A 123 -0.92 9.54 17.40
CA ALA A 123 -1.50 10.85 17.57
C ALA A 123 -1.38 11.65 16.26
N SER A 124 -2.46 12.36 15.89
CA SER A 124 -2.45 13.25 14.74
C SER A 124 -1.44 14.37 14.94
N ASN A 125 -0.68 14.69 13.92
CA ASN A 125 0.22 15.84 13.92
C ASN A 125 -0.57 17.16 13.66
N GLU A 126 0.11 18.27 13.70
CA GLU A 126 -0.51 19.60 13.54
C GLU A 126 -1.19 19.77 12.17
N ALA A 127 -0.56 19.31 11.10
CA ALA A 127 -1.11 19.36 9.74
C ALA A 127 -2.34 18.44 9.58
N ASP A 128 -2.32 17.25 10.20
CA ASP A 128 -3.49 16.37 10.23
C ASP A 128 -4.67 17.02 10.95
N LEU A 129 -4.41 17.65 12.10
CA LEU A 129 -5.45 18.34 12.88
C LEU A 129 -6.07 19.50 12.09
N GLU A 130 -5.26 20.30 11.39
CA GLU A 130 -5.75 21.36 10.52
C GLU A 130 -6.63 20.80 9.39
N LEU A 131 -6.17 19.74 8.70
CA LEU A 131 -6.94 19.10 7.64
C LEU A 131 -8.25 18.52 8.16
N ILE A 132 -8.23 17.85 9.31
CA ILE A 132 -9.44 17.31 9.97
C ILE A 132 -10.42 18.43 10.28
N GLY A 133 -9.94 19.55 10.83
CA GLY A 133 -10.78 20.73 11.12
C GLY A 133 -11.46 21.24 9.84
N ARG A 134 -10.70 21.52 8.81
CA ARG A 134 -11.21 22.00 7.52
C ARG A 134 -12.22 21.02 6.88
N CYS A 135 -11.96 19.71 6.93
CA CYS A 135 -12.89 18.71 6.46
C CYS A 135 -14.20 18.71 7.25
N THR A 136 -14.10 18.85 8.58
CA THR A 136 -15.25 18.86 9.48
C THR A 136 -16.13 20.09 9.24
N ASP A 137 -15.54 21.27 9.16
CA ASP A 137 -16.25 22.52 8.90
C ASP A 137 -17.01 22.46 7.57
N LEU A 138 -16.35 22.04 6.50
CA LEU A 138 -16.98 21.86 5.20
C LEU A 138 -18.09 20.80 5.22
N ALA A 139 -17.91 19.71 5.96
CA ALA A 139 -18.94 18.67 6.10
C ALA A 139 -20.20 19.22 6.79
N VAL A 140 -20.03 20.01 7.85
CA VAL A 140 -21.14 20.67 8.54
C VAL A 140 -21.87 21.64 7.62
N ASP A 141 -21.14 22.50 6.91
CA ASP A 141 -21.72 23.47 5.97
C ASP A 141 -22.51 22.78 4.86
N CYS A 142 -21.96 21.70 4.31
CA CYS A 142 -22.66 20.89 3.30
C CYS A 142 -23.91 20.23 3.85
N ALA A 143 -23.86 19.67 5.06
CA ALA A 143 -25.00 19.05 5.71
C ALA A 143 -26.14 20.07 5.97
N LEU A 144 -25.81 21.26 6.48
CA LEU A 144 -26.76 22.33 6.70
C LEU A 144 -27.38 22.86 5.40
N ALA A 145 -26.62 22.83 4.31
CA ALA A 145 -27.09 23.20 2.97
C ALA A 145 -27.81 22.07 2.23
N GLY A 146 -28.01 20.90 2.86
CA GLY A 146 -28.66 19.72 2.23
C GLY A 146 -27.86 19.12 1.06
N LYS A 147 -26.56 19.37 0.99
CA LYS A 147 -25.68 18.79 -0.05
C LYS A 147 -25.23 17.40 0.35
N THR A 148 -25.30 16.47 -0.58
CA THR A 148 -24.79 15.09 -0.43
C THR A 148 -23.50 14.92 -1.21
N GLY A 149 -22.59 14.03 -0.73
CA GLY A 149 -21.33 13.77 -1.37
C GLY A 149 -20.28 13.29 -0.38
N VAL A 150 -19.02 13.34 -0.80
CA VAL A 150 -17.86 13.04 0.04
C VAL A 150 -17.00 14.29 0.15
N ILE A 151 -16.63 14.66 1.37
CA ILE A 151 -15.66 15.72 1.59
C ILE A 151 -14.26 15.17 1.33
N GLY A 152 -13.56 15.78 0.40
CA GLY A 152 -12.22 15.35 0.02
C GLY A 152 -11.52 16.37 -0.87
N GLN A 153 -10.25 16.12 -1.11
CA GLN A 153 -9.45 16.88 -2.07
C GLN A 153 -9.78 16.38 -3.48
N ASP A 154 -10.24 17.29 -4.32
CA ASP A 154 -10.65 17.01 -5.69
C ASP A 154 -9.47 17.16 -6.65
N GLU A 155 -8.89 16.02 -7.07
CA GLU A 155 -7.75 15.98 -7.98
C GLU A 155 -8.06 16.59 -9.35
N GLU A 156 -9.29 16.43 -9.84
CA GLU A 156 -9.71 17.02 -11.11
C GLU A 156 -9.83 18.55 -11.02
N ASN A 157 -9.86 19.09 -9.79
CA ASN A 157 -9.95 20.51 -9.51
C ASN A 157 -8.76 21.01 -8.66
N GLY A 158 -7.56 20.60 -9.03
CA GLY A 158 -6.32 21.08 -8.42
C GLY A 158 -6.18 20.78 -6.92
N ASP A 159 -6.64 19.61 -6.49
CA ASP A 159 -6.61 19.16 -5.08
C ASP A 159 -7.38 20.07 -4.10
N THR A 160 -8.35 20.80 -4.60
CA THR A 160 -9.18 21.68 -3.76
C THR A 160 -10.06 20.84 -2.83
N LEU A 161 -10.05 21.16 -1.54
CA LEU A 161 -10.96 20.55 -0.57
C LEU A 161 -12.41 20.96 -0.87
N THR A 162 -13.25 19.99 -1.24
CA THR A 162 -14.64 20.24 -1.66
C THR A 162 -15.57 19.08 -1.35
N ASN A 163 -16.86 19.28 -1.61
CA ASN A 163 -17.85 18.21 -1.63
C ASN A 163 -17.87 17.56 -3.01
N ILE A 164 -17.40 16.32 -3.10
CA ILE A 164 -17.32 15.53 -4.33
C ILE A 164 -18.61 14.71 -4.45
N ALA A 165 -19.33 14.86 -5.56
CA ALA A 165 -20.55 14.12 -5.80
C ALA A 165 -20.31 12.61 -5.90
N PHE A 166 -21.24 11.79 -5.39
CA PHE A 166 -21.08 10.33 -5.33
C PHE A 166 -20.91 9.66 -6.69
N ASP A 167 -21.48 10.22 -7.75
CA ASP A 167 -21.36 9.71 -9.12
C ASP A 167 -19.94 9.83 -9.69
N ARG A 168 -19.13 10.72 -9.13
CA ARG A 168 -17.69 10.86 -9.44
C ARG A 168 -16.80 9.86 -8.69
N ILE A 169 -17.34 9.19 -7.68
CA ILE A 169 -16.60 8.23 -6.84
C ILE A 169 -16.86 6.82 -7.37
N LYS A 170 -16.07 6.43 -8.39
CA LYS A 170 -16.20 5.13 -9.06
C LYS A 170 -14.99 4.26 -8.76
N GLY A 171 -15.12 3.40 -7.77
CA GLY A 171 -14.08 2.42 -7.44
C GLY A 171 -12.82 3.02 -6.80
N GLY A 172 -11.78 2.20 -6.68
CA GLY A 172 -10.46 2.63 -6.23
C GLY A 172 -9.62 3.17 -7.39
N LYS A 173 -8.87 4.24 -7.16
CA LYS A 173 -7.88 4.72 -8.13
C LYS A 173 -6.62 3.84 -8.01
N PRO A 174 -6.15 3.20 -9.10
CA PRO A 174 -4.90 2.46 -9.07
C PRO A 174 -3.73 3.41 -8.81
N PHE A 175 -2.70 2.89 -8.17
CA PHE A 175 -1.45 3.62 -7.99
C PHE A 175 -0.71 3.71 -9.34
N ASP A 176 -0.28 4.92 -9.71
CA ASP A 176 0.53 5.13 -10.92
C ASP A 176 1.99 4.75 -10.63
N THR A 177 2.37 3.55 -11.07
CA THR A 177 3.73 3.00 -10.91
C THR A 177 4.77 3.71 -11.77
N THR A 178 4.35 4.62 -12.68
CA THR A 178 5.27 5.39 -13.54
C THR A 178 5.72 6.71 -12.90
N GLN A 179 5.24 7.02 -11.70
CA GLN A 179 5.64 8.24 -10.98
C GLN A 179 7.17 8.33 -10.85
N PRO A 180 7.78 9.48 -11.21
CA PRO A 180 9.24 9.63 -11.22
C PRO A 180 9.92 9.29 -9.89
N TRP A 181 9.31 9.67 -8.77
CA TRP A 181 9.83 9.35 -7.44
C TRP A 181 9.81 7.85 -7.14
N PHE A 182 8.75 7.13 -7.62
CA PHE A 182 8.63 5.69 -7.39
C PHE A 182 9.64 4.91 -8.22
N THR A 183 9.78 5.24 -9.50
CA THR A 183 10.78 4.62 -10.39
C THR A 183 12.21 4.90 -9.94
N ALA A 184 12.49 6.12 -9.45
CA ALA A 184 13.80 6.46 -8.88
C ALA A 184 14.10 5.64 -7.62
N MET A 185 13.11 5.48 -6.73
CA MET A 185 13.24 4.64 -5.53
C MET A 185 13.50 3.17 -5.89
N LEU A 186 12.76 2.60 -6.86
CA LEU A 186 12.99 1.22 -7.31
C LEU A 186 14.40 1.05 -7.88
N SER A 187 14.88 2.02 -8.65
CA SER A 187 16.26 2.01 -9.18
C SER A 187 17.30 2.10 -8.06
N GLU A 188 17.08 2.91 -7.03
CA GLU A 188 17.97 3.04 -5.88
C GLU A 188 18.15 1.71 -5.12
N ILE A 189 17.07 0.95 -4.98
CA ILE A 189 17.09 -0.36 -4.30
C ILE A 189 17.42 -1.53 -5.24
N GLY A 190 17.70 -1.26 -6.52
CA GLY A 190 18.04 -2.25 -7.52
C GLY A 190 16.91 -3.18 -7.91
N GLN A 191 15.66 -2.74 -7.79
CA GLN A 191 14.46 -3.49 -8.15
C GLN A 191 13.94 -3.13 -9.56
N ALA A 192 14.44 -2.06 -10.19
CA ALA A 192 14.07 -1.61 -11.53
C ALA A 192 15.00 -2.19 -12.60
#